data_a1e3bb1067925da39765dad2284c975d
#
_entry.id   a1e3bb1067925da39765dad2284c975d
#
_cell.length_a   1.000
_cell.length_b   1.000
_cell.length_c   1.000
_cell.angle_alpha   90.00
_cell.angle_beta   90.00
_cell.angle_gamma   90.00
#
_symmetry.space_group_name_H-M   'P 1'
#
loop_
_entity.id
_entity.type
_entity.pdbx_description
1 polymer ?
#
loop_
_entity_poly.entity_id
_entity_poly.type
_entity_poly.pdbx_seq_one_letter_code
_entity_poly.pdbx_strand_id
1 'polypeptide(L)'
;MEKKRILIADDEEIVRNLLAETLKPYGYEIDIVENGVEAMSHIDKKSYDLVITDYMMPKMDGLELTRKIKAKYPSTPILVITGKGPVHDLLKSGAAACIMKPFKISELQYMVETILNQ
;
A
#
# COMPACT_ATOMS: atom_id res chain seq x y z
N MET A 1 19.07 -10.71 9.55
CA MET A 1 18.14 -9.57 9.56
C MET A 1 16.78 -10.00 9.05
N GLU A 2 15.75 -9.49 9.71
CA GLU A 2 14.39 -9.79 9.28
C GLU A 2 14.07 -9.08 7.97
N LYS A 3 13.32 -9.76 7.12
CA LYS A 3 12.83 -9.15 5.90
C LYS A 3 11.72 -8.17 6.22
N LYS A 4 11.67 -7.08 5.47
CA LYS A 4 10.54 -6.15 5.55
C LYS A 4 9.32 -6.80 4.90
N ARG A 5 8.16 -6.59 5.50
CA ARG A 5 6.88 -7.14 5.02
C ARG A 5 6.04 -6.05 4.40
N ILE A 6 5.56 -6.32 3.20
CA ILE A 6 4.73 -5.38 2.44
C ILE A 6 3.41 -6.06 2.10
N LEU A 7 2.31 -5.36 2.36
CA LEU A 7 0.99 -5.80 1.93
C LEU A 7 0.56 -4.95 0.74
N ILE A 8 0.13 -5.60 -0.33
CA ILE A 8 -0.35 -4.91 -1.54
C ILE A 8 -1.84 -5.20 -1.71
N ALA A 9 -2.65 -4.14 -1.76
CA ALA A 9 -4.09 -4.24 -1.96
C ALA A 9 -4.47 -3.57 -3.28
N ASP A 10 -5.01 -4.35 -4.22
CA ASP A 10 -5.46 -3.85 -5.51
C ASP A 10 -6.44 -4.86 -6.09
N ASP A 11 -7.58 -4.39 -6.61
CA ASP A 11 -8.59 -5.28 -7.16
C ASP A 11 -8.25 -5.78 -8.56
N GLU A 12 -7.26 -5.19 -9.23
CA GLU A 12 -6.82 -5.63 -10.55
C GLU A 12 -5.65 -6.61 -10.42
N GLU A 13 -5.87 -7.84 -10.84
CA GLU A 13 -4.88 -8.91 -10.73
C GLU A 13 -3.57 -8.54 -11.44
N ILE A 14 -3.66 -7.95 -12.63
CA ILE A 14 -2.48 -7.56 -13.38
C ILE A 14 -1.63 -6.56 -12.61
N VAL A 15 -2.27 -5.56 -12.00
CA VAL A 15 -1.58 -4.54 -11.23
C VAL A 15 -0.97 -5.13 -9.96
N ARG A 16 -1.74 -5.96 -9.22
CA ARG A 16 -1.22 -6.65 -8.03
C ARG A 16 0.05 -7.42 -8.34
N ASN A 17 -0.01 -8.21 -9.42
CA ASN A 17 1.13 -9.04 -9.82
C ASN A 17 2.32 -8.20 -10.27
N LEU A 18 2.07 -7.12 -11.00
CA LEU A 18 3.14 -6.21 -11.41
C LEU A 18 3.86 -5.60 -10.22
N LEU A 19 3.10 -5.12 -9.24
CA LEU A 19 3.68 -4.53 -8.04
C LEU A 19 4.49 -5.55 -7.26
N ALA A 20 3.94 -6.76 -7.09
CA ALA A 20 4.64 -7.83 -6.38
C ALA A 20 5.93 -8.23 -7.09
N GLU A 21 5.88 -8.43 -8.40
CA GLU A 21 7.05 -8.81 -9.18
C GLU A 21 8.13 -7.73 -9.16
N THR A 22 7.72 -6.46 -9.14
CA THR A 22 8.65 -5.33 -9.08
C THR A 22 9.41 -5.30 -7.75
N LEU A 23 8.75 -5.67 -6.66
CA LEU A 23 9.33 -5.52 -5.33
C LEU A 23 10.02 -6.78 -4.79
N LYS A 24 9.65 -7.96 -5.26
CA LYS A 24 10.25 -9.21 -4.83
C LYS A 24 11.78 -9.25 -4.91
N PRO A 25 12.41 -8.76 -5.99
CA PRO A 25 13.88 -8.82 -6.09
C PRO A 25 14.63 -8.09 -4.97
N TYR A 26 13.95 -7.20 -4.27
CA TYR A 26 14.58 -6.46 -3.16
C TYR A 26 14.57 -7.23 -1.84
N GLY A 27 14.06 -8.45 -1.85
CA GLY A 27 14.08 -9.31 -0.66
C GLY A 27 12.93 -9.06 0.31
N TYR A 28 11.91 -8.31 -0.09
CA TYR A 28 10.74 -8.09 0.76
C TYR A 28 9.83 -9.33 0.79
N GLU A 29 9.20 -9.57 1.93
CA GLU A 29 8.10 -10.53 2.02
C GLU A 29 6.82 -9.80 1.60
N ILE A 30 6.13 -10.34 0.61
CA ILE A 30 4.99 -9.65 0.00
C ILE A 30 3.74 -10.51 0.08
N ASP A 31 2.67 -9.94 0.65
CA ASP A 31 1.34 -10.52 0.62
C ASP A 31 0.48 -9.64 -0.29
N ILE A 32 -0.43 -10.26 -1.03
CA ILE A 32 -1.34 -9.54 -1.92
C ILE A 32 -2.78 -9.84 -1.57
N VAL A 33 -3.63 -8.81 -1.64
CA VAL A 33 -5.06 -8.93 -1.38
C VAL A 33 -5.84 -8.13 -2.41
N GLU A 34 -7.14 -8.40 -2.54
CA GLU A 34 -7.98 -7.84 -3.59
C GLU A 34 -8.77 -6.61 -3.18
N ASN A 35 -8.90 -6.36 -1.89
CA ASN A 35 -9.73 -5.24 -1.42
C ASN A 35 -9.33 -4.84 0.00
N GLY A 36 -9.92 -3.74 0.47
CA GLY A 36 -9.59 -3.21 1.79
C GLY A 36 -10.06 -4.08 2.95
N VAL A 37 -11.13 -4.83 2.76
CA VAL A 37 -11.62 -5.74 3.82
C VAL A 37 -10.61 -6.85 4.06
N GLU A 38 -10.10 -7.45 2.99
CA GLU A 38 -9.04 -8.46 3.09
C GLU A 38 -7.76 -7.87 3.67
N ALA A 39 -7.44 -6.63 3.27
CA ALA A 39 -6.26 -5.94 3.79
C ALA A 39 -6.33 -5.82 5.30
N MET A 40 -7.47 -5.37 5.85
CA MET A 40 -7.63 -5.25 7.30
C MET A 40 -7.53 -6.60 7.99
N SER A 41 -8.09 -7.64 7.39
CA SER A 41 -7.98 -8.99 7.94
C SER A 41 -6.52 -9.43 8.07
N HIS A 42 -5.71 -9.15 7.06
CA HIS A 42 -4.28 -9.48 7.08
C HIS A 42 -3.52 -8.66 8.13
N ILE A 43 -3.80 -7.35 8.18
CA ILE A 43 -3.12 -6.45 9.11
C ILE A 43 -3.44 -6.80 10.55
N ASP A 44 -4.64 -7.28 10.82
CA ASP A 44 -5.02 -7.70 12.16
C ASP A 44 -4.31 -8.97 12.61
N LYS A 45 -3.77 -9.75 11.67
CA LYS A 45 -3.08 -11.02 11.96
C LYS A 45 -1.57 -10.94 11.90
N LYS A 46 -1.02 -9.99 11.14
CA LYS A 46 0.41 -9.83 10.91
C LYS A 46 0.81 -8.37 10.97
N SER A 47 2.02 -8.10 11.40
CA SER A 47 2.60 -6.75 11.29
C SER A 47 3.18 -6.55 9.92
N TYR A 48 2.93 -5.39 9.33
CA TYR A 48 3.49 -5.00 8.04
C TYR A 48 4.32 -3.73 8.19
N ASP A 49 5.41 -3.67 7.44
CA ASP A 49 6.28 -2.48 7.44
C ASP A 49 5.79 -1.42 6.47
N LEU A 50 4.94 -1.82 5.53
CA LEU A 50 4.36 -0.92 4.55
C LEU A 50 3.10 -1.55 3.96
N VAL A 51 2.06 -0.73 3.76
CA VAL A 51 0.87 -1.12 3.00
C VAL A 51 0.84 -0.28 1.74
N ILE A 52 0.76 -0.94 0.59
CA ILE A 52 0.57 -0.26 -0.70
C ILE A 52 -0.85 -0.57 -1.13
N THR A 53 -1.66 0.44 -1.38
CA THR A 53 -3.04 0.22 -1.77
C THR A 53 -3.44 1.08 -2.95
N ASP A 54 -4.27 0.52 -3.83
CA ASP A 54 -4.96 1.32 -4.83
C ASP A 54 -6.04 2.13 -4.11
N TYR A 55 -6.41 3.28 -4.68
CA TYR A 55 -7.50 4.07 -4.13
C TYR A 55 -8.85 3.45 -4.47
N MET A 56 -9.07 3.12 -5.75
CA MET A 56 -10.37 2.61 -6.22
C MET A 56 -10.45 1.10 -6.08
N MET A 57 -11.14 0.63 -5.06
CA MET A 57 -11.36 -0.80 -4.82
C MET A 57 -12.81 -1.00 -4.37
N PRO A 58 -13.39 -2.18 -4.68
CA PRO A 58 -14.72 -2.50 -4.17
C PRO A 58 -14.68 -2.73 -2.66
N LYS A 59 -15.81 -2.62 -2.00
CA LYS A 59 -16.05 -2.86 -0.58
C LYS A 59 -15.44 -1.81 0.34
N MET A 60 -14.22 -1.39 0.10
CA MET A 60 -13.54 -0.39 0.93
C MET A 60 -12.46 0.25 0.08
N ASP A 61 -12.56 1.55 -0.19
CA ASP A 61 -11.56 2.26 -0.99
C ASP A 61 -10.29 2.57 -0.18
N GLY A 62 -9.28 3.10 -0.88
CA GLY A 62 -7.99 3.37 -0.25
C GLY A 62 -8.04 4.47 0.81
N LEU A 63 -8.98 5.39 0.74
CA LEU A 63 -9.12 6.43 1.75
C LEU A 63 -9.68 5.86 3.05
N GLU A 64 -10.75 5.06 2.94
CA GLU A 64 -11.32 4.39 4.10
C GLU A 64 -10.31 3.44 4.74
N LEU A 65 -9.59 2.68 3.92
CA LEU A 65 -8.56 1.76 4.40
C LEU A 65 -7.46 2.52 5.15
N THR A 66 -6.99 3.65 4.59
CA THR A 66 -5.98 4.47 5.23
C THR A 66 -6.45 4.94 6.62
N ARG A 67 -7.69 5.43 6.69
CA ARG A 67 -8.26 5.89 7.97
C ARG A 67 -8.33 4.77 9.00
N LYS A 68 -8.76 3.59 8.58
CA LYS A 68 -8.88 2.45 9.50
C LYS A 68 -7.52 1.96 9.99
N ILE A 69 -6.54 1.88 9.10
CA ILE A 69 -5.20 1.47 9.48
C ILE A 69 -4.60 2.47 10.46
N LYS A 70 -4.69 3.76 10.17
CA LYS A 70 -4.11 4.79 11.03
C LYS A 70 -4.78 4.88 12.39
N ALA A 71 -6.08 4.60 12.45
CA ALA A 71 -6.78 4.60 13.73
C ALA A 71 -6.33 3.43 14.63
N LYS A 72 -6.02 2.29 14.04
CA LYS A 72 -5.71 1.07 14.80
C LYS A 72 -4.21 0.79 14.87
N TYR A 73 -3.47 1.11 13.82
CA TYR A 73 -2.03 0.84 13.71
C TYR A 73 -1.32 2.10 13.21
N PRO A 74 -1.21 3.15 14.06
CA PRO A 74 -0.73 4.46 13.61
C PRO A 74 0.72 4.47 13.10
N SER A 75 1.51 3.46 13.46
CA SER A 75 2.91 3.38 13.00
C SER A 75 3.09 2.73 11.64
N THR A 76 2.04 2.13 11.08
CA THR A 76 2.13 1.45 9.78
C THR A 76 2.02 2.47 8.65
N PRO A 77 3.08 2.65 7.84
CA PRO A 77 3.00 3.59 6.72
C PRO A 77 2.18 3.03 5.57
N ILE A 78 1.51 3.94 4.85
CA ILE A 78 0.64 3.58 3.74
C ILE A 78 1.02 4.40 2.52
N LEU A 79 1.23 3.70 1.40
CA LEU A 79 1.47 4.32 0.11
C LEU A 79 0.23 4.06 -0.75
N VAL A 80 -0.43 5.13 -1.20
CA VAL A 80 -1.65 5.01 -2.01
C VAL A 80 -1.34 5.30 -3.46
N ILE A 81 -1.82 4.43 -4.35
CA ILE A 81 -1.68 4.60 -5.80
C ILE A 81 -3.04 5.01 -6.34
N THR A 82 -3.10 6.10 -7.08
CA THR A 82 -4.37 6.63 -7.57
C THR A 82 -4.25 7.33 -8.91
N GLY A 83 -5.27 7.16 -9.76
CA GLY A 83 -5.35 7.91 -11.02
C GLY A 83 -6.03 9.26 -10.86
N LYS A 84 -7.01 9.34 -9.98
CA LYS A 84 -7.83 10.54 -9.79
C LYS A 84 -8.27 10.74 -8.35
N GLY A 85 -7.64 10.07 -7.43
CA GLY A 85 -8.11 10.08 -6.06
C GLY A 85 -7.88 11.41 -5.35
N PRO A 86 -8.46 11.54 -4.16
CA PRO A 86 -8.37 12.76 -3.37
C PRO A 86 -7.03 12.79 -2.63
N VAL A 87 -5.97 13.17 -3.33
CA VAL A 87 -4.60 13.17 -2.79
C VAL A 87 -4.52 13.96 -1.49
N HIS A 88 -5.13 15.15 -1.45
CA HIS A 88 -5.12 15.96 -0.24
C HIS A 88 -5.75 15.22 0.95
N ASP A 89 -6.92 14.61 0.72
CA ASP A 89 -7.62 13.88 1.78
C ASP A 89 -6.84 12.65 2.23
N LEU A 90 -6.20 11.96 1.29
CA LEU A 90 -5.38 10.78 1.59
C LEU A 90 -4.20 11.16 2.49
N LEU A 91 -3.48 12.21 2.12
CA LEU A 91 -2.34 12.67 2.93
C LEU A 91 -2.80 13.21 4.28
N LYS A 92 -3.90 13.95 4.32
CA LYS A 92 -4.47 14.46 5.57
C LYS A 92 -4.92 13.33 6.49
N SER A 93 -5.37 12.21 5.92
CA SER A 93 -5.79 11.04 6.69
C SER A 93 -4.64 10.17 7.15
N GLY A 94 -3.42 10.51 6.78
CA GLY A 94 -2.23 9.85 7.29
C GLY A 94 -1.46 8.98 6.31
N ALA A 95 -1.80 8.99 5.02
CA ALA A 95 -0.99 8.29 4.03
C ALA A 95 0.42 8.90 4.02
N ALA A 96 1.44 8.06 3.96
CA ALA A 96 2.82 8.54 3.94
C ALA A 96 3.13 9.21 2.61
N ALA A 97 2.53 8.73 1.52
CA ALA A 97 2.71 9.30 0.19
C ALA A 97 1.63 8.79 -0.75
N CYS A 98 1.47 9.47 -1.88
CA CYS A 98 0.61 9.04 -2.97
C CYS A 98 1.41 9.01 -4.26
N ILE A 99 1.14 8.02 -5.09
CA ILE A 99 1.71 7.94 -6.44
C ILE A 99 0.57 8.04 -7.43
N MET A 100 0.69 8.93 -8.40
CA MET A 100 -0.33 9.13 -9.44
C MET A 100 -0.11 8.17 -10.60
N LYS A 101 -1.18 7.55 -11.08
CA LYS A 101 -1.15 6.74 -12.29
C LYS A 101 -1.26 7.63 -13.52
N PRO A 102 -0.55 7.33 -14.62
CA PRO A 102 0.44 6.28 -14.76
C PRO A 102 1.76 6.65 -14.05
N PHE A 103 2.42 5.66 -13.47
CA PHE A 103 3.68 5.89 -12.76
C PHE A 103 4.80 5.04 -13.37
N LYS A 104 6.04 5.47 -13.12
CA LYS A 104 7.21 4.71 -13.54
C LYS A 104 7.57 3.70 -12.45
N ILE A 105 8.07 2.55 -12.86
CA ILE A 105 8.54 1.51 -11.93
C ILE A 105 9.61 2.08 -10.99
N SER A 106 10.53 2.90 -11.53
CA SER A 106 11.57 3.52 -10.72
C SER A 106 11.01 4.45 -9.64
N GLU A 107 9.90 5.13 -9.93
CA GLU A 107 9.22 6.00 -8.97
C GLU A 107 8.66 5.17 -7.80
N LEU A 108 8.02 4.06 -8.12
CA LEU A 108 7.48 3.15 -7.10
C LEU A 108 8.62 2.62 -6.22
N GLN A 109 9.70 2.13 -6.84
CA GLN A 109 10.84 1.58 -6.12
C GLN A 109 11.47 2.61 -5.20
N TYR A 110 11.64 3.84 -5.68
CA TYR A 110 12.21 4.92 -4.89
C TYR A 110 11.33 5.25 -3.67
N MET A 111 10.02 5.36 -3.88
CA MET A 111 9.09 5.67 -2.80
C MET A 111 9.05 4.58 -1.74
N VAL A 112 9.02 3.32 -2.17
CA VAL A 112 9.00 2.18 -1.23
C VAL A 112 10.28 2.18 -0.40
N GLU A 113 11.42 2.32 -1.05
CA GLU A 113 12.72 2.35 -0.36
C GLU A 113 12.79 3.50 0.62
N THR A 114 12.36 4.69 0.20
CA THR A 114 12.37 5.88 1.06
C THR A 114 11.50 5.68 2.30
N ILE A 115 10.30 5.16 2.14
CA ILE A 115 9.38 4.94 3.25
C ILE A 115 9.94 3.90 4.22
N LEU A 116 10.48 2.80 3.68
CA LEU A 116 10.98 1.71 4.52
C LEU A 116 12.27 2.06 5.26
N ASN A 117 12.99 3.07 4.80
CA ASN A 117 14.26 3.48 5.42
C ASN A 117 14.13 4.71 6.33
N GLN A 118 12.92 5.11 6.64
CA GLN A 118 12.69 6.21 7.58
C GLN A 118 12.80 5.77 9.03
#